data_ebb12748d201b693847ee2f1076b7e66
#
_entry.id   ebb12748d201b693847ee2f1076b7e66
#
_cell.length_a   1.000
_cell.length_b   1.000
_cell.length_c   1.000
_cell.angle_alpha   90.00
_cell.angle_beta   90.00
_cell.angle_gamma   90.00
#
_symmetry.space_group_name_H-M   'P 1'
#
loop_
_entity.id
_entity.type
_entity.pdbx_description
1 polymer ?
#
loop_
_entity_poly.entity_id
_entity_poly.type
_entity_poly.pdbx_seq_one_letter_code
_entity_poly.pdbx_strand_id
1 'polypeptide(L)'
;MIITTSLRENEELIARAQALALDLGADYQPRRKLSLAKCLERFGPFYLLYKDRLSFINSDASELTFHPDTAALRIKAPYDALVSLLGKSPKTILDTTMGLASDSLVMAAAGNQVTALESQDVIFQVVSRGLATYQTDDKQLEKAMRSIEAIKSDSLSFLKAQADNAFDILYADPMFSETIKKSENLEAIKPLANGSRLTEEWLNEAKRVAREKIIIKAHFRDTVFEELGFERQVRPNQKLHYGVLELIDRKS
;
A
#
# COMPACT_ATOMS: atom_id res chain seq x y z
N MET A 1 -20.45 -4.59 8.15
CA MET A 1 -19.49 -5.34 7.29
C MET A 1 -19.56 -6.81 7.67
N ILE A 2 -19.52 -7.75 6.71
CA ILE A 2 -19.50 -9.18 7.03
C ILE A 2 -18.21 -9.86 6.60
N ILE A 3 -17.93 -11.01 7.22
CA ILE A 3 -16.89 -11.95 6.83
C ILE A 3 -17.55 -13.30 6.53
N THR A 4 -17.14 -13.91 5.43
CA THR A 4 -17.53 -15.29 5.10
C THR A 4 -16.30 -16.10 4.65
N THR A 5 -16.47 -17.42 4.49
CA THR A 5 -15.40 -18.33 4.10
C THR A 5 -15.46 -18.69 2.62
N SER A 6 -14.37 -19.23 2.07
CA SER A 6 -14.38 -19.90 0.77
C SER A 6 -15.28 -21.15 0.80
N LEU A 7 -15.66 -21.69 -0.37
CA LEU A 7 -16.56 -22.86 -0.45
C LEU A 7 -15.99 -24.15 0.17
N ARG A 8 -14.67 -24.25 0.28
CA ARG A 8 -13.97 -25.39 0.91
C ARG A 8 -13.72 -25.09 2.39
N GLU A 9 -14.79 -24.79 3.13
CA GLU A 9 -14.71 -24.52 4.55
C GLU A 9 -14.56 -25.82 5.37
N ASN A 10 -13.86 -25.72 6.48
CA ASN A 10 -13.77 -26.70 7.55
C ASN A 10 -13.92 -25.97 8.89
N GLU A 11 -13.98 -26.71 9.99
CA GLU A 11 -14.15 -26.13 11.34
C GLU A 11 -13.05 -25.13 11.69
N GLU A 12 -11.80 -25.40 11.30
CA GLU A 12 -10.67 -24.49 11.51
C GLU A 12 -10.86 -23.16 10.77
N LEU A 13 -11.22 -23.19 9.48
CA LEU A 13 -11.44 -21.98 8.69
C LEU A 13 -12.63 -21.18 9.21
N ILE A 14 -13.69 -21.85 9.66
CA ILE A 14 -14.86 -21.20 10.29
C ILE A 14 -14.44 -20.51 11.60
N ALA A 15 -13.71 -21.19 12.46
CA ALA A 15 -13.21 -20.61 13.72
C ALA A 15 -12.32 -19.39 13.47
N ARG A 16 -11.42 -19.45 12.47
CA ARG A 16 -10.59 -18.32 12.06
C ARG A 16 -11.44 -17.16 11.53
N ALA A 17 -12.48 -17.42 10.73
CA ALA A 17 -13.36 -16.39 10.22
C ALA A 17 -14.16 -15.70 11.34
N GLN A 18 -14.61 -16.46 12.34
CA GLN A 18 -15.30 -15.91 13.52
C GLN A 18 -14.35 -15.05 14.38
N ALA A 19 -13.14 -15.51 14.62
CA ALA A 19 -12.12 -14.74 15.34
C ALA A 19 -11.78 -13.43 14.60
N LEU A 20 -11.61 -13.51 13.28
CA LEU A 20 -11.36 -12.33 12.44
C LEU A 20 -12.55 -11.37 12.44
N ALA A 21 -13.78 -11.87 12.48
CA ALA A 21 -14.97 -11.03 12.56
C ALA A 21 -15.00 -10.22 13.87
N LEU A 22 -14.65 -10.84 14.98
CA LEU A 22 -14.53 -10.15 16.28
C LEU A 22 -13.43 -9.08 16.25
N ASP A 23 -12.26 -9.40 15.70
CA ASP A 23 -11.13 -8.49 15.57
C ASP A 23 -11.46 -7.25 14.73
N LEU A 24 -12.23 -7.42 13.65
CA LEU A 24 -12.61 -6.35 12.73
C LEU A 24 -13.94 -5.65 13.09
N GLY A 25 -14.60 -6.02 14.17
CA GLY A 25 -15.94 -5.50 14.50
C GLY A 25 -16.98 -5.80 13.40
N ALA A 26 -16.84 -6.93 12.73
CA ALA A 26 -17.71 -7.40 11.65
C ALA A 26 -18.53 -8.63 12.07
N ASP A 27 -19.53 -9.01 11.29
CA ASP A 27 -20.36 -10.19 11.55
C ASP A 27 -19.88 -11.38 10.71
N TYR A 28 -19.65 -12.54 11.33
CA TYR A 28 -19.44 -13.77 10.58
C TYR A 28 -20.77 -14.28 9.99
N GLN A 29 -20.79 -14.54 8.68
CA GLN A 29 -21.93 -15.13 7.98
C GLN A 29 -21.50 -16.43 7.27
N PRO A 30 -22.11 -17.60 7.64
CA PRO A 30 -21.80 -18.85 6.95
C PRO A 30 -22.22 -18.78 5.48
N ARG A 31 -21.33 -19.17 4.60
CA ARG A 31 -21.58 -19.07 3.15
C ARG A 31 -22.68 -20.01 2.63
N ARG A 32 -22.90 -21.14 3.27
CA ARG A 32 -23.97 -22.12 2.95
C ARG A 32 -24.05 -22.45 1.45
N LYS A 33 -22.92 -22.65 0.78
CA LYS A 33 -22.80 -22.92 -0.68
C LYS A 33 -23.30 -21.80 -1.61
N LEU A 34 -23.56 -20.59 -1.11
CA LEU A 34 -23.90 -19.46 -1.96
C LEU A 34 -22.74 -19.10 -2.91
N SER A 35 -23.05 -18.72 -4.16
CA SER A 35 -22.06 -18.12 -5.05
C SER A 35 -21.63 -16.75 -4.53
N LEU A 36 -20.48 -16.23 -5.00
CA LEU A 36 -20.04 -14.87 -4.63
C LEU A 36 -21.08 -13.81 -5.02
N ALA A 37 -21.69 -13.96 -6.21
CA ALA A 37 -22.73 -13.04 -6.67
C ALA A 37 -23.95 -13.03 -5.72
N LYS A 38 -24.41 -14.20 -5.25
CA LYS A 38 -25.51 -14.28 -4.28
C LYS A 38 -25.13 -13.75 -2.90
N CYS A 39 -23.87 -13.91 -2.49
CA CYS A 39 -23.37 -13.29 -1.26
C CYS A 39 -23.39 -11.76 -1.40
N LEU A 40 -22.89 -11.25 -2.53
CA LEU A 40 -22.85 -9.81 -2.80
C LEU A 40 -24.26 -9.20 -2.85
N GLU A 41 -25.20 -9.85 -3.53
CA GLU A 41 -26.60 -9.44 -3.58
C GLU A 41 -27.24 -9.36 -2.18
N ARG A 42 -26.93 -10.34 -1.33
CA ARG A 42 -27.53 -10.46 0.00
C ARG A 42 -26.90 -9.56 1.05
N PHE A 43 -25.59 -9.39 1.01
CA PHE A 43 -24.82 -8.79 2.11
C PHE A 43 -24.11 -7.48 1.71
N GLY A 44 -24.11 -7.12 0.41
CA GLY A 44 -23.23 -6.08 -0.11
C GLY A 44 -21.76 -6.53 -0.13
N PRO A 45 -20.79 -5.61 -0.25
CA PRO A 45 -19.37 -5.90 -0.21
C PRO A 45 -18.94 -6.58 1.10
N PHE A 46 -18.02 -7.56 1.01
CA PHE A 46 -17.68 -8.39 2.15
C PHE A 46 -16.24 -8.91 2.12
N TYR A 47 -15.71 -9.26 3.29
CA TYR A 47 -14.46 -10.01 3.41
C TYR A 47 -14.68 -11.49 3.14
N LEU A 48 -13.77 -12.07 2.33
CA LEU A 48 -13.74 -13.48 1.99
C LEU A 48 -12.45 -14.11 2.52
N LEU A 49 -12.58 -14.97 3.53
CA LEU A 49 -11.45 -15.69 4.08
C LEU A 49 -11.23 -17.02 3.36
N TYR A 50 -10.07 -17.15 2.75
CA TYR A 50 -9.54 -18.40 2.23
C TYR A 50 -8.65 -19.10 3.27
N LYS A 51 -8.17 -20.30 2.95
CA LYS A 51 -7.24 -21.02 3.81
C LYS A 51 -5.92 -20.25 4.01
N ASP A 52 -5.46 -19.58 2.97
CA ASP A 52 -4.13 -18.96 2.84
C ASP A 52 -4.15 -17.43 2.78
N ARG A 53 -5.32 -16.80 2.60
CA ARG A 53 -5.41 -15.35 2.43
C ARG A 53 -6.75 -14.77 2.83
N LEU A 54 -6.75 -13.49 3.11
CA LEU A 54 -7.93 -12.63 3.20
C LEU A 54 -8.09 -11.84 1.90
N SER A 55 -9.31 -11.82 1.37
CA SER A 55 -9.69 -10.98 0.23
C SER A 55 -10.90 -10.12 0.60
N PHE A 56 -11.17 -9.11 -0.22
CA PHE A 56 -12.38 -8.31 -0.13
C PHE A 56 -13.10 -8.30 -1.48
N ILE A 57 -14.40 -8.58 -1.46
CA ILE A 57 -15.25 -8.54 -2.65
C ILE A 57 -15.97 -7.20 -2.68
N ASN A 58 -15.68 -6.39 -3.70
CA ASN A 58 -16.28 -5.08 -3.93
C ASN A 58 -17.71 -5.18 -4.48
N SER A 59 -18.43 -4.05 -4.50
CA SER A 59 -19.78 -3.95 -5.05
C SER A 59 -19.88 -4.28 -6.55
N ASP A 60 -18.80 -4.09 -7.31
CA ASP A 60 -18.68 -4.46 -8.73
C ASP A 60 -18.22 -5.90 -8.96
N ALA A 61 -18.18 -6.71 -7.90
CA ALA A 61 -17.68 -8.08 -7.86
C ALA A 61 -16.17 -8.23 -8.13
N SER A 62 -15.40 -7.17 -8.20
CA SER A 62 -13.94 -7.27 -8.23
C SER A 62 -13.42 -7.77 -6.88
N GLU A 63 -12.37 -8.58 -6.90
CA GLU A 63 -11.73 -9.15 -5.71
C GLU A 63 -10.41 -8.43 -5.42
N LEU A 64 -10.36 -7.70 -4.30
CA LEU A 64 -9.11 -7.17 -3.76
C LEU A 64 -8.40 -8.27 -2.97
N THR A 65 -7.17 -8.57 -3.34
CA THR A 65 -6.32 -9.52 -2.63
C THR A 65 -4.87 -9.07 -2.66
N PHE A 66 -4.08 -9.48 -1.66
CA PHE A 66 -2.66 -9.16 -1.62
C PHE A 66 -1.88 -10.09 -2.55
N HIS A 67 -1.13 -9.50 -3.50
CA HIS A 67 -0.20 -10.19 -4.38
C HIS A 67 1.09 -9.38 -4.52
N PRO A 68 2.24 -9.92 -4.11
CA PRO A 68 3.52 -9.21 -4.21
C PRO A 68 4.21 -9.34 -5.58
N ASP A 69 3.54 -9.84 -6.61
CA ASP A 69 4.14 -10.22 -7.91
C ASP A 69 4.89 -9.06 -8.58
N THR A 70 4.29 -7.87 -8.60
CA THR A 70 4.95 -6.68 -9.16
C THR A 70 6.21 -6.32 -8.39
N ALA A 71 6.18 -6.38 -7.06
CA ALA A 71 7.35 -6.13 -6.22
C ALA A 71 8.40 -7.23 -6.43
N ALA A 72 8.01 -8.50 -6.49
CA ALA A 72 8.91 -9.63 -6.73
C ALA A 72 9.68 -9.50 -8.05
N LEU A 73 9.01 -9.08 -9.13
CA LEU A 73 9.66 -8.81 -10.42
C LEU A 73 10.67 -7.67 -10.33
N ARG A 74 10.32 -6.58 -9.64
CA ARG A 74 11.19 -5.40 -9.46
C ARG A 74 12.40 -5.71 -8.57
N ILE A 75 12.22 -6.48 -7.51
CA ILE A 75 13.30 -6.90 -6.60
C ILE A 75 14.35 -7.73 -7.33
N LYS A 76 13.93 -8.60 -8.29
CA LYS A 76 14.83 -9.42 -9.11
C LYS A 76 15.46 -8.67 -10.27
N ALA A 77 14.95 -7.50 -10.61
CA ALA A 77 15.51 -6.72 -11.70
C ALA A 77 16.90 -6.18 -11.35
N PRO A 78 17.84 -6.08 -12.30
CA PRO A 78 19.19 -5.56 -12.06
C PRO A 78 19.20 -4.07 -11.69
N TYR A 79 18.11 -3.36 -11.96
CA TYR A 79 17.93 -1.94 -11.69
C TYR A 79 16.48 -1.63 -11.36
N ASP A 80 16.27 -0.87 -10.31
CA ASP A 80 14.98 -0.26 -9.97
C ASP A 80 15.13 1.25 -9.77
N ALA A 81 14.28 2.01 -10.46
CA ALA A 81 14.39 3.48 -10.46
C ALA A 81 14.08 4.10 -9.09
N LEU A 82 13.16 3.51 -8.30
CA LEU A 82 12.91 3.99 -6.94
C LEU A 82 14.12 3.73 -6.05
N VAL A 83 14.66 2.51 -6.07
CA VAL A 83 15.83 2.15 -5.27
C VAL A 83 17.03 3.05 -5.57
N SER A 84 17.24 3.43 -6.85
CA SER A 84 18.33 4.32 -7.23
C SER A 84 18.26 5.73 -6.60
N LEU A 85 17.06 6.16 -6.17
CA LEU A 85 16.82 7.46 -5.53
C LEU A 85 17.02 7.43 -4.00
N LEU A 86 17.05 6.23 -3.39
CA LEU A 86 17.12 6.11 -1.92
C LEU A 86 18.54 6.34 -1.36
N GLY A 87 19.55 6.23 -2.21
CA GLY A 87 20.95 6.30 -1.78
C GLY A 87 21.57 4.93 -1.47
N LYS A 88 22.82 4.92 -1.03
CA LYS A 88 23.59 3.68 -0.85
C LYS A 88 23.52 3.06 0.55
N SER A 89 23.24 3.87 1.57
CA SER A 89 23.13 3.41 2.96
C SER A 89 21.67 3.09 3.32
N PRO A 90 21.43 2.12 4.22
CA PRO A 90 20.09 1.89 4.75
C PRO A 90 19.49 3.16 5.34
N LYS A 91 18.18 3.36 5.10
CA LYS A 91 17.40 4.51 5.51
C LYS A 91 16.17 4.10 6.31
N THR A 92 15.69 5.01 7.16
CA THR A 92 14.34 4.97 7.70
C THR A 92 13.41 5.68 6.73
N ILE A 93 12.40 4.97 6.21
CA ILE A 93 11.51 5.47 5.17
C ILE A 93 10.07 5.43 5.66
N LEU A 94 9.34 6.54 5.52
CA LEU A 94 7.91 6.58 5.70
C LEU A 94 7.23 6.57 4.31
N ASP A 95 6.54 5.47 3.99
CA ASP A 95 5.63 5.39 2.86
C ASP A 95 4.24 5.87 3.32
N THR A 96 3.81 7.03 2.85
CA THR A 96 2.54 7.65 3.26
C THR A 96 1.32 7.12 2.50
N THR A 97 1.52 6.18 1.58
CA THR A 97 0.51 5.68 0.62
C THR A 97 0.71 4.20 0.30
N MET A 98 0.67 3.33 1.31
CA MET A 98 1.02 1.91 1.18
C MET A 98 0.32 1.20 0.00
N GLY A 99 -1.00 1.41 -0.17
CA GLY A 99 -1.79 0.71 -1.17
C GLY A 99 -1.58 -0.81 -1.13
N LEU A 100 -1.17 -1.41 -2.26
CA LEU A 100 -0.78 -2.84 -2.33
C LEU A 100 0.65 -3.13 -1.84
N ALA A 101 1.32 -2.18 -1.23
CA ALA A 101 2.67 -2.27 -0.70
C ALA A 101 3.78 -2.59 -1.72
N SER A 102 3.54 -2.42 -3.02
CA SER A 102 4.55 -2.77 -4.05
C SER A 102 5.83 -1.94 -3.93
N ASP A 103 5.72 -0.63 -3.68
CA ASP A 103 6.88 0.25 -3.51
C ASP A 103 7.51 0.05 -2.13
N SER A 104 6.71 -0.11 -1.06
CA SER A 104 7.20 -0.45 0.29
C SER A 104 8.05 -1.72 0.28
N LEU A 105 7.60 -2.77 -0.44
CA LEU A 105 8.34 -4.04 -0.57
C LEU A 105 9.67 -3.87 -1.27
N VAL A 106 9.72 -3.09 -2.34
CA VAL A 106 10.96 -2.81 -3.08
C VAL A 106 11.94 -2.01 -2.22
N MET A 107 11.45 -1.01 -1.48
CA MET A 107 12.27 -0.23 -0.54
C MET A 107 12.81 -1.10 0.60
N ALA A 108 11.99 -1.96 1.19
CA ALA A 108 12.39 -2.87 2.26
C ALA A 108 13.39 -3.94 1.77
N ALA A 109 13.18 -4.51 0.58
CA ALA A 109 14.10 -5.49 -0.03
C ALA A 109 15.47 -4.89 -0.35
N ALA A 110 15.55 -3.58 -0.57
CA ALA A 110 16.80 -2.83 -0.73
C ALA A 110 17.54 -2.57 0.61
N GLY A 111 17.02 -3.09 1.74
CA GLY A 111 17.66 -3.01 3.06
C GLY A 111 17.24 -1.83 3.91
N ASN A 112 16.19 -1.10 3.54
CA ASN A 112 15.68 0.02 4.32
C ASN A 112 14.68 -0.45 5.39
N GLN A 113 14.55 0.35 6.46
CA GLN A 113 13.47 0.21 7.43
C GLN A 113 12.26 1.01 6.94
N VAL A 114 11.15 0.33 6.66
CA VAL A 114 9.97 0.93 6.06
C VAL A 114 8.79 0.89 7.02
N THR A 115 8.24 2.07 7.33
CA THR A 115 6.92 2.25 7.93
C THR A 115 5.97 2.67 6.82
N ALA A 116 4.83 1.98 6.65
CA ALA A 116 3.90 2.19 5.55
C ALA A 116 2.48 2.48 6.05
N LEU A 117 1.89 3.59 5.60
CA LEU A 117 0.58 4.07 6.02
C LEU A 117 -0.50 3.71 5.00
N GLU A 118 -1.66 3.29 5.49
CA GLU A 118 -2.86 3.12 4.69
C GLU A 118 -4.07 3.67 5.44
N SER A 119 -4.82 4.56 4.80
CA SER A 119 -5.99 5.20 5.39
C SER A 119 -7.28 4.38 5.21
N GLN A 120 -7.36 3.61 4.12
CA GLN A 120 -8.55 2.82 3.80
C GLN A 120 -8.53 1.49 4.54
N ASP A 121 -9.54 1.30 5.40
CA ASP A 121 -9.62 0.12 6.27
C ASP A 121 -9.53 -1.20 5.50
N VAL A 122 -10.28 -1.32 4.43
CA VAL A 122 -10.33 -2.56 3.62
C VAL A 122 -8.96 -2.88 3.02
N ILE A 123 -8.29 -1.88 2.44
CA ILE A 123 -6.96 -2.06 1.85
C ILE A 123 -5.96 -2.45 2.94
N PHE A 124 -5.97 -1.71 4.06
CA PHE A 124 -5.10 -1.99 5.20
C PHE A 124 -5.26 -3.43 5.71
N GLN A 125 -6.51 -3.89 5.94
CA GLN A 125 -6.77 -5.23 6.46
C GLN A 125 -6.30 -6.34 5.51
N VAL A 126 -6.55 -6.20 4.22
CA VAL A 126 -6.12 -7.20 3.23
C VAL A 126 -4.61 -7.21 3.08
N VAL A 127 -3.98 -6.04 2.96
CA VAL A 127 -2.54 -5.94 2.65
C VAL A 127 -1.67 -6.23 3.88
N SER A 128 -1.98 -5.68 5.05
CA SER A 128 -1.19 -5.93 6.26
C SER A 128 -1.20 -7.42 6.66
N ARG A 129 -2.34 -8.09 6.52
CA ARG A 129 -2.43 -9.54 6.75
C ARG A 129 -1.69 -10.32 5.67
N GLY A 130 -1.76 -9.88 4.41
CA GLY A 130 -0.98 -10.44 3.33
C GLY A 130 0.52 -10.36 3.60
N LEU A 131 1.03 -9.19 3.98
CA LEU A 131 2.42 -9.00 4.38
C LEU A 131 2.83 -9.94 5.52
N ALA A 132 1.94 -10.19 6.48
CA ALA A 132 2.21 -11.07 7.61
C ALA A 132 2.15 -12.57 7.28
N THR A 133 1.31 -13.00 6.33
CA THR A 133 0.98 -14.43 6.17
C THR A 133 1.30 -15.04 4.81
N TYR A 134 1.51 -14.21 3.76
CA TYR A 134 1.81 -14.71 2.42
C TYR A 134 3.06 -15.59 2.43
N GLN A 135 2.96 -16.76 1.79
CA GLN A 135 4.05 -17.74 1.71
C GLN A 135 4.75 -17.64 0.35
N THR A 136 6.06 -17.66 0.37
CA THR A 136 6.89 -17.63 -0.83
C THR A 136 8.23 -18.34 -0.55
N ASP A 137 8.81 -18.94 -1.58
CA ASP A 137 10.17 -19.51 -1.52
C ASP A 137 11.27 -18.45 -1.70
N ASP A 138 10.90 -17.25 -2.12
CA ASP A 138 11.82 -16.12 -2.27
C ASP A 138 12.13 -15.50 -0.90
N LYS A 139 13.30 -15.82 -0.36
CA LYS A 139 13.72 -15.37 0.99
C LYS A 139 13.92 -13.86 1.11
N GLN A 140 14.30 -13.18 0.03
CA GLN A 140 14.44 -11.73 0.04
C GLN A 140 13.06 -11.06 0.13
N LEU A 141 12.11 -11.54 -0.67
CA LEU A 141 10.73 -11.07 -0.64
C LEU A 141 10.06 -11.37 0.71
N GLU A 142 10.24 -12.60 1.23
CA GLU A 142 9.69 -12.98 2.54
C GLU A 142 10.21 -12.04 3.64
N LYS A 143 11.53 -11.83 3.70
CA LYS A 143 12.15 -10.90 4.66
C LYS A 143 11.60 -9.49 4.53
N ALA A 144 11.47 -8.97 3.29
CA ALA A 144 10.93 -7.65 3.04
C ALA A 144 9.47 -7.54 3.55
N MET A 145 8.61 -8.52 3.23
CA MET A 145 7.23 -8.54 3.73
C MET A 145 7.14 -8.47 5.25
N ARG A 146 7.98 -9.24 5.97
CA ARG A 146 7.95 -9.31 7.44
C ARG A 146 8.61 -8.12 8.13
N SER A 147 9.41 -7.32 7.40
CA SER A 147 10.10 -6.15 7.96
C SER A 147 9.33 -4.84 7.84
N ILE A 148 8.26 -4.79 7.02
CA ILE A 148 7.44 -3.59 6.86
C ILE A 148 6.53 -3.42 8.08
N GLU A 149 6.59 -2.25 8.71
CA GLU A 149 5.64 -1.82 9.72
C GLU A 149 4.43 -1.15 9.04
N ALA A 150 3.33 -1.88 8.90
CA ALA A 150 2.11 -1.34 8.32
C ALA A 150 1.23 -0.70 9.39
N ILE A 151 0.84 0.57 9.20
CA ILE A 151 0.03 1.34 10.15
C ILE A 151 -1.23 1.86 9.46
N LYS A 152 -2.39 1.60 10.07
CA LYS A 152 -3.64 2.22 9.62
C LYS A 152 -3.70 3.67 10.10
N SER A 153 -3.49 4.60 9.20
CA SER A 153 -3.55 6.03 9.51
C SER A 153 -3.77 6.87 8.24
N ASP A 154 -4.40 8.02 8.44
CA ASP A 154 -4.32 9.13 7.48
C ASP A 154 -2.91 9.74 7.51
N SER A 155 -2.36 10.03 6.34
CA SER A 155 -0.98 10.47 6.20
C SER A 155 -0.71 11.81 6.88
N LEU A 156 -1.59 12.81 6.70
CA LEU A 156 -1.42 14.13 7.30
C LEU A 156 -1.53 14.07 8.82
N SER A 157 -2.51 13.32 9.33
CA SER A 157 -2.69 13.11 10.77
C SER A 157 -1.47 12.43 11.39
N PHE A 158 -0.91 11.43 10.72
CA PHE A 158 0.30 10.75 11.16
C PHE A 158 1.50 11.70 11.18
N LEU A 159 1.72 12.45 10.09
CA LEU A 159 2.82 13.41 9.99
C LEU A 159 2.78 14.45 11.12
N LYS A 160 1.59 15.03 11.41
CA LYS A 160 1.43 16.01 12.51
C LYS A 160 1.81 15.48 13.88
N ALA A 161 1.69 14.16 14.09
CA ALA A 161 2.05 13.52 15.35
C ALA A 161 3.54 13.15 15.46
N GLN A 162 4.31 13.25 14.38
CA GLN A 162 5.73 12.90 14.37
C GLN A 162 6.62 14.05 14.82
N ALA A 163 7.76 13.71 15.39
CA ALA A 163 8.83 14.68 15.68
C ALA A 163 9.48 15.18 14.38
N ASP A 164 10.16 16.33 14.46
CA ASP A 164 10.97 16.84 13.37
C ASP A 164 12.08 15.86 13.01
N ASN A 165 12.35 15.68 11.73
CA ASN A 165 13.38 14.78 11.21
C ASN A 165 13.25 13.31 11.70
N ALA A 166 12.04 12.82 11.89
CA ALA A 166 11.79 11.46 12.39
C ALA A 166 12.21 10.37 11.39
N PHE A 167 12.13 10.63 10.09
CA PHE A 167 12.49 9.71 9.02
C PHE A 167 13.55 10.32 8.11
N ASP A 168 14.40 9.48 7.49
CA ASP A 168 15.37 9.96 6.51
C ASP A 168 14.68 10.37 5.21
N ILE A 169 13.73 9.55 4.74
CA ILE A 169 13.01 9.74 3.48
C ILE A 169 11.50 9.60 3.70
N LEU A 170 10.73 10.52 3.12
CA LEU A 170 9.30 10.32 2.91
C LEU A 170 9.02 9.93 1.46
N TYR A 171 8.12 8.96 1.29
CA TYR A 171 7.63 8.51 0.00
C TYR A 171 6.11 8.66 -0.10
N ALA A 172 5.62 9.09 -1.28
CA ALA A 172 4.19 9.11 -1.57
C ALA A 172 3.91 8.73 -3.03
N ASP A 173 2.95 7.82 -3.24
CA ASP A 173 2.33 7.48 -4.53
C ASP A 173 0.81 7.65 -4.43
N PRO A 174 0.31 8.88 -4.22
CA PRO A 174 -1.12 9.11 -4.14
C PRO A 174 -1.78 8.78 -5.48
N MET A 175 -2.97 8.17 -5.44
CA MET A 175 -3.73 7.89 -6.66
C MET A 175 -4.25 9.20 -7.24
N PHE A 176 -3.48 9.78 -8.16
CA PHE A 176 -3.88 10.96 -8.91
C PHE A 176 -4.99 10.65 -9.92
N SER A 177 -5.70 11.69 -10.37
CA SER A 177 -6.92 11.64 -11.19
C SER A 177 -6.79 10.91 -12.54
N GLU A 178 -5.58 10.75 -13.07
CA GLU A 178 -5.34 9.99 -14.30
C GLU A 178 -4.96 8.54 -14.00
N THR A 179 -5.95 7.67 -13.96
CA THR A 179 -5.77 6.24 -13.68
C THR A 179 -5.25 5.49 -14.89
N ILE A 180 -4.12 4.83 -14.74
CA ILE A 180 -3.60 3.89 -15.73
C ILE A 180 -4.35 2.57 -15.59
N LYS A 181 -5.18 2.22 -16.58
CA LYS A 181 -5.80 0.87 -16.70
C LYS A 181 -4.70 -0.16 -16.94
N LYS A 182 -4.25 -0.93 -15.94
CA LYS A 182 -3.24 -1.99 -16.23
C LYS A 182 -3.23 -3.25 -15.38
N SER A 183 -4.02 -3.40 -14.30
CA SER A 183 -4.12 -4.70 -13.62
C SER A 183 -5.47 -4.86 -12.93
N GLU A 184 -5.97 -6.09 -12.86
CA GLU A 184 -7.22 -6.43 -12.16
C GLU A 184 -7.17 -6.00 -10.68
N ASN A 185 -6.01 -6.12 -10.04
CA ASN A 185 -5.82 -5.70 -8.64
C ASN A 185 -5.91 -4.18 -8.46
N LEU A 186 -5.41 -3.38 -9.41
CA LEU A 186 -5.56 -1.92 -9.38
C LEU A 186 -7.01 -1.49 -9.65
N GLU A 187 -7.75 -2.22 -10.49
CA GLU A 187 -9.18 -1.98 -10.68
C GLU A 187 -9.97 -2.22 -9.37
N ALA A 188 -9.62 -3.25 -8.60
CA ALA A 188 -10.27 -3.56 -7.33
C ALA A 188 -9.99 -2.53 -6.22
N ILE A 189 -8.86 -1.80 -6.28
CA ILE A 189 -8.54 -0.72 -5.33
C ILE A 189 -9.28 0.59 -5.65
N LYS A 190 -9.53 0.90 -6.91
CA LYS A 190 -10.10 2.19 -7.33
C LYS A 190 -11.35 2.62 -6.55
N PRO A 191 -12.35 1.75 -6.33
CA PRO A 191 -13.54 2.13 -5.57
C PRO A 191 -13.25 2.46 -4.10
N LEU A 192 -12.09 2.03 -3.60
CA LEU A 192 -11.68 2.13 -2.20
C LEU A 192 -10.64 3.22 -1.96
N ALA A 193 -9.94 3.65 -3.02
CA ALA A 193 -8.82 4.57 -2.90
C ALA A 193 -9.26 6.01 -2.58
N ASN A 194 -8.46 6.65 -1.74
CA ASN A 194 -8.63 8.07 -1.43
C ASN A 194 -7.95 8.90 -2.52
N GLY A 195 -8.73 9.57 -3.38
CA GLY A 195 -8.24 10.41 -4.48
C GLY A 195 -7.74 11.79 -4.06
N SER A 196 -7.27 11.98 -2.83
CA SER A 196 -6.81 13.27 -2.33
C SER A 196 -5.44 13.65 -2.93
N ARG A 197 -5.36 14.83 -3.55
CA ARG A 197 -4.09 15.43 -3.97
C ARG A 197 -3.22 15.75 -2.74
N LEU A 198 -1.90 15.71 -2.93
CA LEU A 198 -0.96 16.25 -1.95
C LEU A 198 -1.20 17.76 -1.80
N THR A 199 -1.44 18.21 -0.59
CA THR A 199 -1.69 19.61 -0.26
C THR A 199 -0.40 20.31 0.17
N GLU A 200 -0.39 21.65 0.16
CA GLU A 200 0.72 22.42 0.75
C GLU A 200 0.90 22.09 2.23
N GLU A 201 -0.20 21.85 2.97
CA GLU A 201 -0.13 21.45 4.37
C GLU A 201 0.58 20.13 4.55
N TRP A 202 0.23 19.12 3.72
CA TRP A 202 0.93 17.84 3.71
C TRP A 202 2.42 18.02 3.40
N LEU A 203 2.75 18.84 2.40
CA LEU A 203 4.14 19.08 2.02
C LEU A 203 4.94 19.78 3.14
N ASN A 204 4.34 20.72 3.85
CA ASN A 204 4.99 21.40 4.97
C ASN A 204 5.29 20.43 6.13
N GLU A 205 4.34 19.56 6.47
CA GLU A 205 4.56 18.53 7.47
C GLU A 205 5.57 17.47 6.98
N ALA A 206 5.50 17.08 5.72
CA ALA A 206 6.47 16.15 5.11
C ALA A 206 7.90 16.72 5.17
N LYS A 207 8.06 18.01 4.87
CA LYS A 207 9.35 18.72 4.98
C LYS A 207 9.87 18.79 6.41
N ARG A 208 8.99 18.91 7.40
CA ARG A 208 9.36 18.93 8.81
C ARG A 208 9.83 17.55 9.30
N VAL A 209 9.12 16.51 8.87
CA VAL A 209 9.33 15.13 9.34
C VAL A 209 10.46 14.42 8.60
N ALA A 210 10.71 14.76 7.32
CA ALA A 210 11.80 14.20 6.55
C ALA A 210 13.14 14.89 6.87
N ARG A 211 14.20 14.08 6.96
CA ARG A 211 15.57 14.55 7.23
C ARG A 211 16.33 14.88 5.96
N GLU A 212 16.23 14.03 4.95
CA GLU A 212 17.06 14.11 3.74
C GLU A 212 16.27 14.54 2.52
N LYS A 213 15.16 13.86 2.23
CA LYS A 213 14.38 14.10 1.01
C LYS A 213 12.95 13.60 1.08
N ILE A 214 12.15 14.11 0.17
CA ILE A 214 10.80 13.61 -0.13
C ILE A 214 10.79 13.10 -1.56
N ILE A 215 10.21 11.92 -1.78
CA ILE A 215 10.05 11.32 -3.11
C ILE A 215 8.56 11.15 -3.36
N ILE A 216 8.08 11.62 -4.49
CA ILE A 216 6.71 11.37 -4.95
C ILE A 216 6.71 10.60 -6.26
N LYS A 217 5.65 9.82 -6.50
CA LYS A 217 5.43 9.14 -7.78
C LYS A 217 4.11 9.62 -8.36
N ALA A 218 4.13 10.07 -9.61
CA ALA A 218 2.95 10.58 -10.29
C ALA A 218 2.99 10.30 -11.79
N HIS A 219 1.84 10.47 -12.46
CA HIS A 219 1.77 10.36 -13.90
C HIS A 219 2.60 11.48 -14.58
N PHE A 220 3.25 11.18 -15.72
CA PHE A 220 4.15 12.13 -16.40
C PHE A 220 3.47 13.44 -16.85
N ARG A 221 2.14 13.47 -16.96
CA ARG A 221 1.35 14.67 -17.28
C ARG A 221 0.85 15.42 -16.05
N ASP A 222 1.11 14.89 -14.85
CA ASP A 222 0.67 15.55 -13.63
C ASP A 222 1.52 16.79 -13.35
N THR A 223 0.87 17.87 -12.97
CA THR A 223 1.50 19.16 -12.65
C THR A 223 2.02 19.22 -11.22
N VAL A 224 1.79 18.18 -10.42
CA VAL A 224 2.18 18.12 -9.00
C VAL A 224 3.69 18.31 -8.79
N PHE A 225 4.53 17.89 -9.73
CA PHE A 225 5.98 18.06 -9.63
C PHE A 225 6.35 19.54 -9.62
N GLU A 226 5.83 20.30 -10.58
CA GLU A 226 6.08 21.74 -10.73
C GLU A 226 5.37 22.55 -9.65
N GLU A 227 4.11 22.23 -9.35
CA GLU A 227 3.29 22.93 -8.35
C GLU A 227 3.90 22.85 -6.95
N LEU A 228 4.47 21.71 -6.59
CA LEU A 228 5.05 21.48 -5.26
C LEU A 228 6.59 21.57 -5.23
N GLY A 229 7.23 21.92 -6.36
CA GLY A 229 8.67 22.18 -6.45
C GLY A 229 9.55 20.92 -6.41
N PHE A 230 9.05 19.78 -6.90
CA PHE A 230 9.85 18.55 -7.02
C PHE A 230 10.67 18.54 -8.31
N GLU A 231 11.92 18.13 -8.21
CA GLU A 231 12.74 17.84 -9.39
C GLU A 231 12.28 16.51 -10.01
N ARG A 232 11.76 16.58 -11.24
CA ARG A 232 11.21 15.43 -11.94
C ARG A 232 12.30 14.55 -12.50
N GLN A 233 12.32 13.29 -12.09
CA GLN A 233 13.17 12.25 -12.65
C GLN A 233 12.47 11.62 -13.85
N VAL A 234 12.81 12.09 -15.05
CA VAL A 234 12.19 11.64 -16.30
C VAL A 234 12.53 10.19 -16.58
N ARG A 235 11.53 9.37 -16.80
CA ARG A 235 11.66 7.94 -17.14
C ARG A 235 11.17 7.71 -18.57
N PRO A 236 12.04 7.65 -19.58
CA PRO A 236 11.63 7.48 -20.96
C PRO A 236 10.72 6.25 -21.12
N ASN A 237 9.63 6.40 -21.91
CA ASN A 237 8.65 5.34 -22.17
C ASN A 237 7.87 4.81 -20.96
N GLN A 238 7.96 5.47 -19.79
CA GLN A 238 7.16 5.14 -18.61
C GLN A 238 6.09 6.20 -18.39
N LYS A 239 4.89 5.76 -17.97
CA LYS A 239 3.78 6.67 -17.64
C LYS A 239 3.92 7.29 -16.26
N LEU A 240 4.64 6.63 -15.34
CA LEU A 240 4.87 7.10 -13.98
C LEU A 240 6.31 7.58 -13.85
N HIS A 241 6.47 8.81 -13.39
CA HIS A 241 7.74 9.43 -13.07
C HIS A 241 7.89 9.60 -11.56
N TYR A 242 9.10 9.80 -11.10
CA TYR A 242 9.38 10.21 -9.72
C TYR A 242 9.70 11.70 -9.68
N GLY A 243 9.32 12.36 -8.60
CA GLY A 243 9.78 13.70 -8.23
C GLY A 243 10.59 13.61 -6.95
N VAL A 244 11.70 14.29 -6.86
CA VAL A 244 12.55 14.35 -5.68
C VAL A 244 12.62 15.78 -5.17
N LEU A 245 12.44 15.99 -3.88
CA LEU A 245 12.69 17.25 -3.19
C LEU A 245 13.76 17.01 -2.13
N GLU A 246 14.99 17.47 -2.38
CA GLU A 246 16.11 17.40 -1.44
C GLU A 246 15.95 18.44 -0.32
N LEU A 247 16.29 18.05 0.92
CA LEU A 247 16.13 18.88 2.12
C LEU A 247 17.48 19.21 2.79
N ILE A 248 18.60 18.77 2.21
CA ILE A 248 19.94 18.77 2.84
C ILE A 248 20.49 20.19 3.07
N ASP A 249 20.02 21.20 2.32
CA ASP A 249 20.52 22.58 2.42
C ASP A 249 19.96 23.42 3.58
N ARG A 250 19.20 22.84 4.51
CA ARG A 250 18.59 23.57 5.64
C ARG A 250 19.43 23.58 6.93
N LYS A 251 20.67 23.05 6.87
CA LYS A 251 21.60 23.05 8.00
C LYS A 251 22.83 23.94 7.73
N SER A 252 22.59 25.20 7.37
CA SER A 252 23.59 26.25 7.47
C SER A 252 23.08 27.39 8.33
#